data_99aa787f28e678a0eaa127fe8c799b9b
#
_entry.id   99aa787f28e678a0eaa127fe8c799b9b
#
_cell.length_a   1.000
_cell.length_b   1.000
_cell.length_c   1.000
_cell.angle_alpha   90.00
_cell.angle_beta   90.00
_cell.angle_gamma   90.00
#
_symmetry.space_group_name_H-M   'P 1'
#
loop_
_entity.id
_entity.type
_entity.pdbx_description
1 polymer ?
#
loop_
_entity_poly.entity_id
_entity_poly.type
_entity_poly.pdbx_seq_one_letter_code
_entity_poly.pdbx_strand_id
1 'polypeptide(L)'
;RRQRQMCIRDRLESLYYIGKMLEYDPNILPESLTVGQWQPYDGSEEIDSRQSLRNIVEYLDRRNMDRLVTATQIIIAPGYRYHIVQGMITNFHQPQSTLLLLVSAFVNGRWREIYDYALSHDFRFLSYGDSSLLLP
;
A
#
# COMPACT_ATOMS: atom_id res chain seq x y z
N ARG A 1 -15.45 13.69 11.86
CA ARG A 1 -14.99 12.74 10.80
C ARG A 1 -13.57 13.11 10.43
N ARG A 2 -12.60 12.46 11.04
CA ARG A 2 -11.23 12.53 10.51
C ARG A 2 -11.24 11.79 9.17
N GLN A 3 -11.13 12.54 8.07
CA GLN A 3 -10.80 11.95 6.79
C GLN A 3 -9.44 11.28 6.97
N ARG A 4 -9.40 9.95 6.89
CA ARG A 4 -8.14 9.22 6.72
C ARG A 4 -7.56 9.70 5.39
N GLN A 5 -6.53 10.51 5.45
CA GLN A 5 -5.69 10.72 4.27
C GLN A 5 -5.08 9.38 3.92
N MET A 6 -5.67 8.72 2.93
CA MET A 6 -5.10 7.47 2.43
C MET A 6 -3.73 7.76 1.84
N CYS A 7 -2.74 7.04 2.34
CA CYS A 7 -1.39 7.13 1.86
C CYS A 7 -1.31 6.69 0.38
N ILE A 8 -0.51 7.38 -0.42
CA ILE A 8 -0.26 6.99 -1.82
C ILE A 8 0.21 5.53 -1.91
N ARG A 9 0.95 5.06 -0.93
CA ARG A 9 1.47 3.69 -0.85
C ARG A 9 0.37 2.66 -0.75
N ASP A 10 -0.63 2.92 0.07
CA ASP A 10 -1.81 2.04 0.22
C ASP A 10 -2.57 1.94 -1.12
N ARG A 11 -2.68 3.04 -1.84
CA ARG A 11 -3.32 3.08 -3.14
C ARG A 11 -2.53 2.28 -4.18
N LEU A 12 -1.20 2.40 -4.20
CA LEU A 12 -0.36 1.62 -5.10
C LEU A 12 -0.47 0.13 -4.82
N GLU A 13 -0.41 -0.28 -3.56
CA GLU A 13 -0.57 -1.68 -3.18
C GLU A 13 -1.99 -2.20 -3.50
N SER A 14 -3.01 -1.35 -3.42
CA SER A 14 -4.37 -1.72 -3.82
C SER A 14 -4.47 -2.12 -5.29
N LEU A 15 -3.64 -1.56 -6.17
CA LEU A 15 -3.61 -1.94 -7.59
C LEU A 15 -3.25 -3.42 -7.77
N TYR A 16 -2.36 -3.95 -6.94
CA TYR A 16 -2.04 -5.37 -6.98
C TYR A 16 -3.27 -6.24 -6.74
N TYR A 17 -4.09 -5.91 -5.76
CA TYR A 17 -5.30 -6.68 -5.42
C TYR A 17 -6.40 -6.53 -6.46
N ILE A 18 -6.53 -5.36 -7.07
CA ILE A 18 -7.43 -5.14 -8.20
C ILE A 18 -7.03 -6.03 -9.38
N GLY A 19 -5.75 -6.02 -9.75
CA GLY A 19 -5.23 -6.87 -10.82
C GLY A 19 -5.36 -8.36 -10.50
N LYS A 20 -5.20 -8.75 -9.25
CA LYS A 20 -5.41 -10.11 -8.78
C LYS A 20 -6.87 -10.55 -8.90
N MET A 21 -7.81 -9.68 -8.55
CA MET A 21 -9.24 -9.96 -8.77
C MET A 21 -9.56 -10.17 -10.25
N LEU A 22 -8.95 -9.39 -11.14
CA LEU A 22 -9.11 -9.52 -12.58
C LEU A 22 -8.47 -10.80 -13.16
N GLU A 23 -7.49 -11.37 -12.49
CA GLU A 23 -6.94 -12.69 -12.85
C GLU A 23 -7.99 -13.79 -12.69
N TYR A 24 -8.78 -13.74 -11.63
CA TYR A 24 -9.82 -14.73 -11.34
C TYR A 24 -11.13 -14.45 -12.09
N ASP A 25 -11.50 -13.18 -12.28
CA ASP A 25 -12.70 -12.76 -13.00
C ASP A 25 -12.42 -11.52 -13.87
N PRO A 26 -12.01 -11.73 -15.14
CA PRO A 26 -11.73 -10.63 -16.05
C PRO A 26 -12.94 -9.76 -16.41
N ASN A 27 -14.14 -10.22 -16.14
CA ASN A 27 -15.39 -9.56 -16.51
C ASN A 27 -16.08 -8.85 -15.34
N ILE A 28 -15.41 -8.73 -14.20
CA ILE A 28 -15.98 -8.04 -13.04
C ILE A 28 -16.33 -6.58 -13.38
N LEU A 29 -17.45 -6.08 -12.88
CA LEU A 29 -17.88 -4.71 -13.14
C LEU A 29 -16.99 -3.71 -12.41
N PRO A 30 -16.74 -2.50 -12.98
CA PRO A 30 -15.88 -1.49 -12.36
C PRO A 30 -16.30 -1.13 -10.93
N GLU A 31 -17.58 -1.04 -10.66
CA GLU A 31 -18.14 -0.74 -9.34
C GLU A 31 -17.93 -1.84 -8.31
N SER A 32 -17.59 -3.05 -8.74
CA SER A 32 -17.28 -4.20 -7.89
C SER A 32 -15.76 -4.38 -7.65
N LEU A 33 -14.93 -3.58 -8.31
CA LEU A 33 -13.48 -3.57 -8.13
C LEU A 33 -13.10 -2.77 -6.87
N THR A 34 -13.49 -3.26 -5.70
CA THR A 34 -13.16 -2.64 -4.42
C THR A 34 -12.23 -3.54 -3.63
N VAL A 35 -11.25 -2.94 -2.95
CA VAL A 35 -10.32 -3.68 -2.10
C VAL A 35 -10.77 -3.57 -0.65
N GLY A 36 -11.12 -4.70 -0.04
CA GLY A 36 -11.51 -4.77 1.36
C GLY A 36 -10.34 -4.58 2.31
N GLN A 37 -10.65 -4.21 3.55
CA GLN A 37 -9.65 -3.90 4.57
C GLN A 37 -8.69 -5.07 4.86
N TRP A 38 -9.21 -6.28 4.91
CA TRP A 38 -8.47 -7.50 5.26
C TRP A 38 -8.19 -8.41 4.06
N GLN A 39 -8.55 -7.98 2.86
CA GLN A 39 -8.35 -8.76 1.64
C GLN A 39 -6.88 -9.20 1.44
N PRO A 40 -5.85 -8.41 1.80
CA PRO A 40 -4.47 -8.85 1.70
C PRO A 40 -4.11 -10.09 2.52
N TYR A 41 -4.94 -10.41 3.52
CA TYR A 41 -4.68 -11.47 4.50
C TYR A 41 -5.61 -12.68 4.34
N ASP A 42 -6.28 -12.81 3.20
CA ASP A 42 -7.25 -13.88 2.94
C ASP A 42 -6.62 -15.25 2.63
N GLY A 43 -5.29 -15.31 2.52
CA GLY A 43 -4.55 -16.55 2.25
C GLY A 43 -4.64 -17.04 0.81
N SER A 44 -5.19 -16.26 -0.11
CA SER A 44 -5.25 -16.62 -1.53
C SER A 44 -3.86 -16.61 -2.18
N GLU A 45 -3.69 -17.38 -3.26
CA GLU A 45 -2.43 -17.47 -3.99
C GLU A 45 -1.98 -16.10 -4.52
N GLU A 46 -0.68 -15.84 -4.40
CA GLU A 46 -0.07 -14.64 -4.97
C GLU A 46 0.11 -14.79 -6.48
N ILE A 47 0.01 -13.68 -7.20
CA ILE A 47 0.35 -13.59 -8.61
C ILE A 47 1.54 -12.65 -8.80
N ASP A 48 2.18 -12.71 -9.97
CA ASP A 48 3.23 -11.78 -10.30
C ASP A 48 2.71 -10.33 -10.37
N SER A 49 3.45 -9.38 -9.79
CA SER A 49 3.05 -7.98 -9.73
C SER A 49 2.89 -7.36 -11.12
N ARG A 50 3.73 -7.72 -12.08
CA ARG A 50 3.61 -7.26 -13.46
C ARG A 50 2.35 -7.79 -14.12
N GLN A 51 2.03 -9.06 -13.87
CA GLN A 51 0.79 -9.67 -14.38
C GLN A 51 -0.43 -8.98 -13.82
N SER A 52 -0.42 -8.65 -12.53
CA SER A 52 -1.48 -7.88 -11.89
C SER A 52 -1.71 -6.54 -12.59
N LEU A 53 -0.66 -5.77 -12.84
CA LEU A 53 -0.77 -4.48 -13.52
C LEU A 53 -1.20 -4.62 -14.98
N ARG A 54 -0.74 -5.65 -15.69
CA ARG A 54 -1.20 -5.97 -17.06
C ARG A 54 -2.68 -6.27 -17.11
N ASN A 55 -3.20 -7.00 -16.12
CA ASN A 55 -4.62 -7.31 -16.04
C ASN A 55 -5.46 -6.03 -15.96
N ILE A 56 -5.00 -5.02 -15.24
CA ILE A 56 -5.67 -3.72 -15.16
C ILE A 56 -5.64 -3.01 -16.51
N VAL A 57 -4.49 -2.97 -17.19
CA VAL A 57 -4.35 -2.32 -18.49
C VAL A 57 -5.26 -3.00 -19.53
N GLU A 58 -5.23 -4.32 -19.62
CA GLU A 58 -6.09 -5.09 -20.53
C GLU A 58 -7.57 -4.89 -20.23
N TYR A 59 -7.93 -4.79 -18.96
CA TYR A 59 -9.30 -4.51 -18.55
C TYR A 59 -9.78 -3.14 -19.04
N LEU A 60 -8.95 -2.10 -18.88
CA LEU A 60 -9.25 -0.75 -19.35
C LEU A 60 -9.36 -0.71 -20.88
N ASP A 61 -8.45 -1.35 -21.59
CA ASP A 61 -8.45 -1.41 -23.07
C ASP A 61 -9.69 -2.11 -23.61
N ARG A 62 -10.06 -3.24 -23.03
CA ARG A 62 -11.27 -4.00 -23.46
C ARG A 62 -12.57 -3.21 -23.26
N ARG A 63 -12.62 -2.38 -22.22
CA ARG A 63 -13.78 -1.55 -21.88
C ARG A 63 -13.71 -0.15 -22.48
N ASN A 64 -12.66 0.15 -23.24
CA ASN A 64 -12.42 1.46 -23.83
C ASN A 64 -12.47 2.59 -22.78
N MET A 65 -11.83 2.36 -21.64
CA MET A 65 -11.74 3.29 -20.52
C MET A 65 -10.33 3.89 -20.44
N ASP A 66 -10.24 5.17 -20.16
CA ASP A 66 -8.97 5.91 -20.01
C ASP A 66 -8.52 6.02 -18.53
N ARG A 67 -9.38 5.65 -17.60
CA ARG A 67 -9.10 5.71 -16.16
C ARG A 67 -9.85 4.63 -15.41
N LEU A 68 -9.29 4.23 -14.28
CA LEU A 68 -9.95 3.35 -13.33
C LEU A 68 -10.41 4.17 -12.12
N VAL A 69 -11.70 4.08 -11.80
CA VAL A 69 -12.27 4.66 -10.58
C VAL A 69 -12.72 3.51 -9.69
N THR A 70 -12.10 3.38 -8.53
CA THR A 70 -12.37 2.30 -7.59
C THR A 70 -12.20 2.77 -6.16
N ALA A 71 -12.63 1.96 -5.21
CA ALA A 71 -12.49 2.24 -3.78
C ALA A 71 -11.57 1.22 -3.12
N THR A 72 -10.84 1.65 -2.13
CA THR A 72 -10.00 0.78 -1.32
C THR A 72 -10.13 1.13 0.16
N GLN A 73 -10.15 0.10 1.00
CA GLN A 73 -10.11 0.21 2.45
C GLN A 73 -8.90 -0.55 3.02
N ILE A 74 -7.94 -0.88 2.17
CA ILE A 74 -6.78 -1.69 2.54
C ILE A 74 -6.11 -1.18 3.82
N ILE A 75 -5.71 -2.10 4.68
CA ILE A 75 -4.81 -1.85 5.80
C ILE A 75 -3.50 -2.60 5.55
N ILE A 76 -2.38 -1.89 5.69
CA ILE A 76 -1.05 -2.47 5.67
C ILE A 76 -0.55 -2.53 7.11
N ALA A 77 -0.39 -3.73 7.62
CA ALA A 77 0.00 -4.03 8.99
C ALA A 77 1.28 -4.88 9.01
N PRO A 78 1.98 -4.99 10.15
CA PRO A 78 3.15 -5.86 10.29
C PRO A 78 2.86 -7.28 9.79
N GLY A 79 3.80 -7.85 9.02
CA GLY A 79 3.63 -9.13 8.33
C GLY A 79 3.13 -9.01 6.89
N TYR A 80 2.70 -7.82 6.45
CA TYR A 80 2.34 -7.58 5.06
C TYR A 80 3.57 -7.64 4.15
N ARG A 81 3.45 -8.34 3.03
CA ARG A 81 4.46 -8.37 2.00
C ARG A 81 4.10 -7.40 0.87
N TYR A 82 4.95 -6.42 0.65
CA TYR A 82 4.77 -5.44 -0.43
C TYR A 82 4.95 -6.08 -1.81
N HIS A 83 4.09 -5.71 -2.76
CA HIS A 83 4.09 -6.25 -4.12
C HIS A 83 4.49 -5.20 -5.16
N ILE A 84 4.13 -3.95 -4.96
CA ILE A 84 4.38 -2.84 -5.89
C ILE A 84 5.46 -1.91 -5.37
N VAL A 85 5.37 -1.49 -4.11
CA VAL A 85 6.28 -0.52 -3.49
C VAL A 85 7.60 -1.18 -3.13
N GLN A 86 8.71 -0.68 -3.69
CA GLN A 86 10.05 -1.20 -3.47
C GLN A 86 10.96 -0.23 -2.73
N GLY A 87 10.52 0.99 -2.50
CA GLY A 87 11.23 2.01 -1.74
C GLY A 87 10.26 3.05 -1.23
N MET A 88 10.63 3.72 -0.15
CA MET A 88 9.72 4.61 0.54
C MET A 88 10.46 5.82 1.10
N ILE A 89 9.98 7.02 0.78
CA ILE A 89 10.39 8.25 1.45
C ILE A 89 9.25 8.68 2.36
N THR A 90 9.53 8.86 3.63
CA THR A 90 8.51 9.21 4.62
C THR A 90 9.07 10.05 5.74
N ASN A 91 8.22 10.90 6.32
CA ASN A 91 8.53 11.58 7.57
C ASN A 91 8.46 10.59 8.75
N PHE A 92 8.99 11.01 9.89
CA PHE A 92 8.84 10.26 11.14
C PHE A 92 7.45 10.48 11.72
N HIS A 93 6.75 9.41 12.03
CA HIS A 93 5.37 9.41 12.52
C HIS A 93 5.30 9.19 14.03
N GLN A 94 4.19 9.64 14.63
CA GLN A 94 3.94 9.38 16.05
C GLN A 94 3.70 7.88 16.30
N PRO A 95 4.09 7.38 17.50
CA PRO A 95 3.67 6.05 17.94
C PRO A 95 2.17 5.86 17.89
N GLN A 96 1.70 4.63 17.68
CA GLN A 96 0.28 4.26 17.58
C GLN A 96 -0.47 4.86 16.38
N SER A 97 0.23 5.45 15.40
CA SER A 97 -0.39 5.86 14.14
C SER A 97 -0.48 4.68 13.16
N THR A 98 -1.52 4.68 12.32
CA THR A 98 -1.65 3.67 11.26
C THR A 98 -0.54 3.80 10.21
N LEU A 99 0.06 4.98 10.07
CA LEU A 99 1.21 5.21 9.20
C LEU A 99 2.46 4.50 9.70
N LEU A 100 2.63 4.40 11.02
CA LEU A 100 3.74 3.63 11.60
C LEU A 100 3.58 2.13 11.36
N LEU A 101 2.36 1.60 11.35
CA LEU A 101 2.10 0.21 10.98
C LEU A 101 2.60 -0.10 9.56
N LEU A 102 2.34 0.82 8.63
CA LEU A 102 2.79 0.71 7.26
C LEU A 102 4.32 0.71 7.16
N VAL A 103 5.00 1.60 7.88
CA VAL A 103 6.47 1.63 7.95
C VAL A 103 7.01 0.35 8.58
N SER A 104 6.41 -0.10 9.67
CA SER A 104 6.79 -1.34 10.36
C SER A 104 6.70 -2.55 9.43
N ALA A 105 5.63 -2.64 8.64
CA ALA A 105 5.47 -3.70 7.64
C ALA A 105 6.59 -3.65 6.60
N PHE A 106 6.96 -2.45 6.14
CA PHE A 106 7.96 -2.25 5.10
C PHE A 106 9.37 -2.65 5.56
N VAL A 107 9.71 -2.40 6.81
CA VAL A 107 11.04 -2.68 7.39
C VAL A 107 11.07 -3.97 8.24
N ASN A 108 10.10 -4.86 8.07
CA ASN A 108 10.00 -6.13 8.80
C ASN A 108 10.06 -5.96 10.33
N GLY A 109 9.36 -4.97 10.86
CA GLY A 109 9.30 -4.70 12.30
C GLY A 109 10.48 -3.93 12.89
N ARG A 110 11.50 -3.58 12.08
CA ARG A 110 12.72 -2.89 12.54
C ARG A 110 12.56 -1.37 12.72
N TRP A 111 11.35 -0.89 12.73
CA TRP A 111 11.07 0.56 12.85
C TRP A 111 11.65 1.18 14.13
N ARG A 112 11.75 0.42 15.23
CA ARG A 112 12.29 0.91 16.49
C ARG A 112 13.76 1.30 16.38
N GLU A 113 14.57 0.49 15.70
CA GLU A 113 15.99 0.79 15.46
C GLU A 113 16.15 2.13 14.71
N ILE A 114 15.33 2.34 13.69
CA ILE A 114 15.32 3.57 12.89
C ILE A 114 14.91 4.77 13.74
N TYR A 115 13.86 4.62 14.53
CA TYR A 115 13.34 5.70 15.36
C TYR A 115 14.25 6.02 16.54
N ASP A 116 14.86 5.02 17.17
CA ASP A 116 15.86 5.23 18.22
C ASP A 116 17.08 5.98 17.68
N TYR A 117 17.54 5.64 16.49
CA TYR A 117 18.58 6.39 15.80
C TYR A 117 18.18 7.86 15.58
N ALA A 118 17.00 8.10 15.05
CA ALA A 118 16.51 9.44 14.79
C ALA A 118 16.37 10.27 16.08
N LEU A 119 15.86 9.69 17.14
CA LEU A 119 15.74 10.35 18.44
C LEU A 119 17.10 10.69 19.05
N SER A 120 18.08 9.81 18.92
CA SER A 120 19.44 10.04 19.46
C SER A 120 20.27 11.04 18.64
N HIS A 121 19.83 11.39 17.42
CA HIS A 121 20.50 12.31 16.50
C HIS A 121 19.70 13.60 16.26
N ASP A 122 18.78 13.94 17.14
CA ASP A 122 17.98 15.18 17.10
C ASP A 122 17.15 15.37 15.81
N PHE A 123 16.68 14.31 15.20
CA PHE A 123 15.80 14.37 14.05
C PHE A 123 14.43 14.92 14.46
N ARG A 124 13.86 15.78 13.60
CA ARG A 124 12.54 16.36 13.79
C ARG A 124 11.48 15.42 13.25
N PHE A 125 10.37 15.33 13.95
CA PHE A 125 9.26 14.43 13.64
C PHE A 125 8.07 15.19 13.04
N LEU A 126 7.10 14.45 12.50
CA LEU A 126 5.87 14.90 11.89
C LEU A 126 6.07 15.56 10.52
N SER A 127 5.00 16.14 9.98
CA SER A 127 4.92 16.58 8.57
C SER A 127 5.91 17.66 8.17
N TYR A 128 6.40 18.45 9.11
CA TYR A 128 7.41 19.48 8.86
C TYR A 128 8.79 19.11 9.42
N GLY A 129 8.95 17.86 9.75
CA GLY A 129 10.19 17.32 10.27
C GLY A 129 11.11 16.75 9.19
N ASP A 130 12.08 15.98 9.64
CA ASP A 130 13.03 15.29 8.78
C ASP A 130 12.36 14.07 8.10
N SER A 131 12.98 13.60 7.03
CA SER A 131 12.49 12.46 6.25
C SER A 131 13.49 11.32 6.27
N SER A 132 12.99 10.11 6.08
CA SER A 132 13.82 8.91 5.90
C SER A 132 13.58 8.29 4.53
N LEU A 133 14.63 7.79 3.90
CA LEU A 133 14.58 6.92 2.74
C LEU A 133 14.71 5.48 3.23
N LEU A 134 13.67 4.68 3.03
CA LEU A 134 13.64 3.28 3.39
C LEU A 134 13.79 2.41 2.15
N LEU A 135 14.76 1.51 2.18
CA LEU A 135 14.98 0.49 1.17
C LEU A 135 14.96 -0.88 1.87
N PRO A 136 14.29 -1.88 1.30
CA PRO A 136 14.23 -3.20 1.91
C PRO A 136 15.59 -3.93 1.84
#